data_80d05067b5b3cb311edd64e46732b911
#
_entry.id   80d05067b5b3cb311edd64e46732b911
#
_cell.length_a   1.000
_cell.length_b   1.000
_cell.length_c   1.000
_cell.angle_alpha   90.00
_cell.angle_beta   90.00
_cell.angle_gamma   90.00
#
_symmetry.space_group_name_H-M   'P 1'
#
loop_
_entity.id
_entity.type
_entity.pdbx_description
1 polymer ?
#
loop_
_entity_poly.entity_id
_entity_poly.type
_entity_poly.pdbx_seq_one_letter_code
_entity_poly.pdbx_strand_id
1 'polypeptide(L)'
;MEHPMISGMEDKRYDSLKIENIVASGAIAESIDLEIISKNIDGCELNTKRFPGAVYRIENPKIASLIFSSGKVVLTGIRDTDSLDKGLLLIIDKMKNAGIKCFDEPRVAVTNIVCSYDIGNKINLNKVVMTLNLENIEYEPEQFPGLVYRISDPKIVALLFSSGKIILTGGKNMEDIKKGLNFLEQKLGNIM
;
A
#
# COMPACT_ATOMS: atom_id res chain seq x y z
N MET A 1 -2.76 13.80 41.46
CA MET A 1 -3.41 12.62 40.85
C MET A 1 -2.59 12.26 39.62
N GLU A 2 -1.77 11.25 39.76
CA GLU A 2 -0.95 10.74 38.68
C GLU A 2 -1.83 9.87 37.79
N HIS A 3 -1.95 10.23 36.51
CA HIS A 3 -2.50 9.33 35.51
C HIS A 3 -1.47 8.22 35.25
N PRO A 4 -1.84 6.94 35.33
CA PRO A 4 -0.94 5.88 34.95
C PRO A 4 -0.71 5.99 33.44
N MET A 5 0.53 6.24 33.05
CA MET A 5 1.00 6.02 31.71
C MET A 5 0.81 4.53 31.40
N ILE A 6 -0.18 4.23 30.58
CA ILE A 6 -0.28 2.92 29.95
C ILE A 6 0.86 2.90 28.94
N SER A 7 2.01 2.39 29.36
CA SER A 7 3.07 2.00 28.45
C SER A 7 2.47 0.96 27.52
N GLY A 8 2.35 1.29 26.23
CA GLY A 8 1.90 0.37 25.22
C GLY A 8 2.79 -0.87 25.26
N MET A 9 2.26 -1.98 25.75
CA MET A 9 2.79 -3.29 25.40
C MET A 9 2.61 -3.41 23.89
N GLU A 10 3.66 -3.17 23.12
CA GLU A 10 3.70 -3.55 21.71
C GLU A 10 3.36 -5.03 21.67
N ASP A 11 2.25 -5.36 21.04
CA ASP A 11 1.77 -6.73 20.95
C ASP A 11 2.77 -7.50 20.06
N LYS A 12 3.64 -8.28 20.71
CA LYS A 12 4.69 -9.09 20.06
C LYS A 12 4.18 -9.96 18.90
N ARG A 13 2.88 -10.21 18.87
CA ARG A 13 2.21 -10.92 17.77
C ARG A 13 2.42 -10.27 16.41
N TYR A 14 2.60 -8.93 16.37
CA TYR A 14 2.79 -8.19 15.13
C TYR A 14 4.25 -7.86 14.81
N ASP A 15 5.22 -8.43 15.53
CA ASP A 15 6.65 -8.12 15.32
C ASP A 15 7.12 -8.44 13.90
N SER A 16 6.53 -9.44 13.25
CA SER A 16 6.83 -9.79 11.86
C SER A 16 5.99 -9.05 10.82
N LEU A 17 4.99 -8.26 11.26
CA LEU A 17 4.14 -7.47 10.37
C LEU A 17 4.89 -6.24 9.89
N LYS A 18 5.16 -6.17 8.59
CA LYS A 18 5.93 -5.08 7.97
C LYS A 18 5.15 -4.43 6.85
N ILE A 19 5.17 -3.11 6.79
CA ILE A 19 4.68 -2.36 5.64
C ILE A 19 5.71 -2.51 4.50
N GLU A 20 5.27 -3.06 3.37
CA GLU A 20 6.08 -3.20 2.17
C GLU A 20 5.85 -2.08 1.18
N ASN A 21 4.62 -1.57 1.10
CA ASN A 21 4.26 -0.47 0.23
C ASN A 21 3.00 0.25 0.71
N ILE A 22 3.02 1.57 0.64
CA ILE A 22 1.84 2.43 0.78
C ILE A 22 1.61 3.11 -0.56
N VAL A 23 0.38 3.07 -1.05
CA VAL A 23 -0.08 3.82 -2.21
C VAL A 23 -1.03 4.90 -1.73
N ALA A 24 -0.77 6.12 -2.14
CA ALA A 24 -1.65 7.26 -1.87
C ALA A 24 -2.02 7.94 -3.18
N SER A 25 -3.21 8.48 -3.27
CA SER A 25 -3.65 9.21 -4.46
C SER A 25 -4.61 10.33 -4.13
N GLY A 26 -4.66 11.31 -5.00
CA GLY A 26 -5.56 12.43 -4.90
C GLY A 26 -5.20 13.54 -5.88
N ALA A 27 -6.00 14.61 -5.89
CA ALA A 27 -5.77 15.78 -6.73
C ALA A 27 -4.94 16.82 -5.98
N ILE A 28 -3.88 17.33 -6.63
CA ILE A 28 -3.05 18.44 -6.12
C ILE A 28 -3.27 19.74 -6.88
N ALA A 29 -3.93 19.68 -8.04
CA ALA A 29 -4.27 20.81 -8.88
C ALA A 29 -5.54 20.50 -9.68
N GLU A 30 -6.17 21.51 -10.29
CA GLU A 30 -7.28 21.28 -11.22
C GLU A 30 -6.84 20.63 -12.51
N SER A 31 -5.65 20.99 -12.98
CA SER A 31 -5.02 20.42 -14.16
C SER A 31 -3.52 20.62 -14.09
N ILE A 32 -2.78 19.77 -14.78
CA ILE A 32 -1.31 19.86 -14.89
C ILE A 32 -0.94 19.68 -16.35
N ASP A 33 -0.21 20.66 -16.89
CA ASP A 33 0.41 20.53 -18.19
C ASP A 33 1.65 19.64 -18.08
N LEU A 34 1.52 18.41 -18.57
CA LEU A 34 2.58 17.39 -18.46
C LEU A 34 3.84 17.76 -19.27
N GLU A 35 3.70 18.51 -20.37
CA GLU A 35 4.83 19.00 -21.15
C GLU A 35 5.65 20.04 -20.36
N ILE A 36 4.97 20.92 -19.63
CA ILE A 36 5.64 21.92 -18.80
C ILE A 36 6.47 21.22 -17.70
N ILE A 37 5.88 20.27 -16.98
CA ILE A 37 6.61 19.62 -15.90
C ILE A 37 7.75 18.73 -16.41
N SER A 38 7.58 18.07 -17.55
CA SER A 38 8.64 17.24 -18.14
C SER A 38 9.84 18.06 -18.60
N LYS A 39 9.62 19.31 -19.00
CA LYS A 39 10.70 20.22 -19.44
C LYS A 39 11.37 20.94 -18.27
N ASN A 40 10.64 21.23 -17.21
CA ASN A 40 11.12 22.11 -16.12
C ASN A 40 11.47 21.35 -14.83
N ILE A 41 11.16 20.07 -14.72
CA ILE A 41 11.50 19.24 -13.56
C ILE A 41 12.50 18.17 -14.00
N ASP A 42 13.72 18.28 -13.52
CA ASP A 42 14.76 17.27 -13.78
C ASP A 42 14.30 15.88 -13.30
N GLY A 43 14.47 14.89 -14.17
CA GLY A 43 14.06 13.51 -13.87
C GLY A 43 12.57 13.22 -14.04
N CYS A 44 11.77 14.20 -14.48
CA CYS A 44 10.39 13.98 -14.84
C CYS A 44 10.29 13.39 -16.26
N GLU A 45 9.83 12.16 -16.35
CA GLU A 45 9.72 11.42 -17.61
C GLU A 45 8.29 11.47 -18.15
N LEU A 46 8.14 11.85 -19.41
CA LEU A 46 6.88 11.84 -20.12
C LEU A 46 6.98 10.98 -21.39
N ASN A 47 6.28 9.86 -21.40
CA ASN A 47 6.16 8.99 -22.58
C ASN A 47 4.71 8.52 -22.75
N THR A 48 3.93 9.35 -23.42
CA THR A 48 2.49 9.14 -23.62
C THR A 48 2.13 7.89 -24.43
N LYS A 49 3.09 7.31 -25.16
CA LYS A 49 2.90 6.04 -25.86
C LYS A 49 2.91 4.84 -24.92
N ARG A 50 3.60 4.94 -23.81
CA ARG A 50 3.73 3.89 -22.79
C ARG A 50 2.75 4.05 -21.66
N PHE A 51 2.51 5.31 -21.22
CA PHE A 51 1.75 5.61 -20.04
C PHE A 51 1.11 7.01 -20.17
N PRO A 52 -0.18 7.17 -19.82
CA PRO A 52 -0.91 8.44 -20.04
C PRO A 52 -0.57 9.56 -19.04
N GLY A 53 0.48 9.41 -18.25
CA GLY A 53 0.93 10.37 -17.25
C GLY A 53 2.43 10.58 -17.30
N ALA A 54 2.91 11.55 -16.52
CA ALA A 54 4.33 11.73 -16.25
C ALA A 54 4.76 10.91 -15.04
N VAL A 55 6.00 10.45 -15.05
CA VAL A 55 6.62 9.70 -13.95
C VAL A 55 7.74 10.53 -13.36
N TYR A 56 7.68 10.81 -12.07
CA TYR A 56 8.73 11.49 -11.34
C TYR A 56 9.13 10.68 -10.10
N ARG A 57 10.43 10.39 -9.96
CA ARG A 57 10.97 9.63 -8.84
C ARG A 57 11.75 10.53 -7.91
N ILE A 58 11.44 10.43 -6.63
CA ILE A 58 12.18 11.07 -5.54
C ILE A 58 13.11 10.02 -4.94
N GLU A 59 14.37 10.39 -4.67
CA GLU A 59 15.35 9.49 -4.08
C GLU A 59 15.32 9.49 -2.55
N ASN A 60 15.00 10.62 -1.93
CA ASN A 60 14.95 10.75 -0.49
C ASN A 60 13.78 11.65 -0.03
N PRO A 61 12.71 11.07 0.51
CA PRO A 61 12.41 9.63 0.60
C PRO A 61 12.23 8.97 -0.77
N LYS A 62 12.45 7.66 -0.87
CA LYS A 62 12.35 6.92 -2.13
C LYS A 62 10.89 6.69 -2.49
N ILE A 63 10.39 7.49 -3.42
CA ILE A 63 8.97 7.49 -3.84
C ILE A 63 8.90 7.62 -5.36
N ALA A 64 8.04 6.83 -5.99
CA ALA A 64 7.63 7.04 -7.36
C ALA A 64 6.28 7.77 -7.39
N SER A 65 6.19 8.83 -8.18
CA SER A 65 4.95 9.57 -8.39
C SER A 65 4.51 9.48 -9.84
N LEU A 66 3.22 9.20 -10.04
CA LEU A 66 2.53 9.20 -11.30
C LEU A 66 1.66 10.45 -11.35
N ILE A 67 1.87 11.29 -12.34
CA ILE A 67 1.25 12.62 -12.43
C ILE A 67 0.39 12.65 -13.69
N PHE A 68 -0.87 13.00 -13.53
CA PHE A 68 -1.85 13.03 -14.61
C PHE A 68 -2.27 14.45 -14.96
N SER A 69 -2.62 14.66 -16.21
CA SER A 69 -3.10 15.97 -16.70
C SER A 69 -4.35 16.47 -15.97
N SER A 70 -5.13 15.57 -15.39
CA SER A 70 -6.29 15.90 -14.55
C SER A 70 -5.95 16.56 -13.20
N GLY A 71 -4.67 16.71 -12.86
CA GLY A 71 -4.22 17.18 -11.56
C GLY A 71 -4.09 16.09 -10.50
N LYS A 72 -4.46 14.86 -10.83
CA LYS A 72 -4.33 13.70 -9.95
C LYS A 72 -2.88 13.24 -9.89
N VAL A 73 -2.43 12.85 -8.70
CA VAL A 73 -1.17 12.16 -8.47
C VAL A 73 -1.40 10.83 -7.78
N VAL A 74 -0.55 9.87 -8.09
CA VAL A 74 -0.46 8.57 -7.38
C VAL A 74 0.97 8.42 -6.87
N LEU A 75 1.13 8.21 -5.58
CA LEU A 75 2.40 8.03 -4.91
C LEU A 75 2.54 6.58 -4.49
N THR A 76 3.67 5.96 -4.76
CA THR A 76 3.95 4.55 -4.45
C THR A 76 5.40 4.34 -4.04
N GLY A 77 5.70 3.19 -3.44
CA GLY A 77 7.03 2.88 -2.91
C GLY A 77 7.25 3.38 -1.49
N ILE A 78 6.22 3.87 -0.83
CA ILE A 78 6.26 4.48 0.50
C ILE A 78 6.15 3.37 1.55
N ARG A 79 6.93 3.47 2.62
CA ARG A 79 6.92 2.49 3.71
C ARG A 79 6.49 3.03 5.07
N ASP A 80 6.31 4.34 5.18
CA ASP A 80 5.86 5.01 6.40
C ASP A 80 5.12 6.32 6.07
N THR A 81 4.31 6.78 7.00
CA THR A 81 3.48 7.98 6.82
C THR A 81 4.29 9.27 6.76
N ASP A 82 5.40 9.35 7.51
CA ASP A 82 6.28 10.54 7.47
C ASP A 82 6.92 10.72 6.10
N SER A 83 7.34 9.64 5.45
CA SER A 83 7.85 9.64 4.08
C SER A 83 6.78 10.07 3.08
N LEU A 84 5.53 9.67 3.28
CA LEU A 84 4.40 10.12 2.45
C LEU A 84 4.25 11.64 2.53
N ASP A 85 4.19 12.20 3.73
CA ASP A 85 4.01 13.64 3.93
C ASP A 85 5.16 14.45 3.34
N LYS A 86 6.40 14.04 3.61
CA LYS A 86 7.60 14.66 3.04
C LYS A 86 7.63 14.59 1.52
N GLY A 87 7.31 13.43 0.96
CA GLY A 87 7.28 13.23 -0.50
C GLY A 87 6.22 14.08 -1.18
N LEU A 88 5.03 14.17 -0.60
CA LEU A 88 3.96 15.00 -1.11
C LEU A 88 4.34 16.49 -1.13
N LEU A 89 4.92 16.98 -0.04
CA LEU A 89 5.40 18.37 0.04
C LEU A 89 6.46 18.66 -1.02
N LEU A 90 7.41 17.75 -1.23
CA LEU A 90 8.44 17.90 -2.27
C LEU A 90 7.85 17.95 -3.67
N ILE A 91 6.86 17.12 -3.96
CA ILE A 91 6.17 17.09 -5.26
C ILE A 91 5.43 18.40 -5.49
N ILE A 92 4.67 18.86 -4.52
CA ILE A 92 3.92 20.13 -4.61
C ILE A 92 4.87 21.30 -4.83
N ASP A 93 5.98 21.35 -4.10
CA ASP A 93 7.00 22.38 -4.27
C ASP A 93 7.61 22.37 -5.69
N LYS A 94 7.96 21.20 -6.19
CA LYS A 94 8.43 21.03 -7.57
C LYS A 94 7.40 21.50 -8.60
N MET A 95 6.14 21.19 -8.40
CA MET A 95 5.04 21.60 -9.28
C MET A 95 4.89 23.13 -9.28
N LYS A 96 4.85 23.75 -8.10
CA LYS A 96 4.77 25.21 -7.95
C LYS A 96 5.96 25.92 -8.61
N ASN A 97 7.16 25.43 -8.42
CA ASN A 97 8.37 25.97 -9.04
C ASN A 97 8.37 25.82 -10.58
N ALA A 98 7.68 24.83 -11.11
CA ALA A 98 7.47 24.65 -12.54
C ALA A 98 6.32 25.51 -13.11
N GLY A 99 5.65 26.30 -12.27
CA GLY A 99 4.55 27.18 -12.68
C GLY A 99 3.17 26.56 -12.62
N ILE A 100 3.01 25.37 -12.00
CA ILE A 100 1.73 24.73 -11.81
C ILE A 100 1.00 25.34 -10.60
N LYS A 101 -0.26 25.74 -10.79
CA LYS A 101 -1.11 26.20 -9.72
C LYS A 101 -1.68 25.01 -8.94
N CYS A 102 -1.06 24.72 -7.80
CA CYS A 102 -1.53 23.67 -6.89
C CYS A 102 -2.61 24.19 -5.94
N PHE A 103 -3.44 23.27 -5.43
CA PHE A 103 -4.39 23.57 -4.35
C PHE A 103 -3.64 23.95 -3.06
N ASP A 104 -4.20 24.83 -2.26
CA ASP A 104 -3.65 25.20 -0.95
C ASP A 104 -3.72 24.02 0.02
N GLU A 105 -4.80 23.25 -0.04
CA GLU A 105 -5.04 22.05 0.75
C GLU A 105 -5.30 20.85 -0.17
N PRO A 106 -4.26 20.22 -0.74
CA PRO A 106 -4.45 19.07 -1.61
C PRO A 106 -4.98 17.87 -0.82
N ARG A 107 -5.94 17.16 -1.41
CA ARG A 107 -6.56 15.98 -0.81
C ARG A 107 -5.92 14.72 -1.37
N VAL A 108 -4.83 14.30 -0.74
CA VAL A 108 -4.15 13.03 -1.04
C VAL A 108 -4.32 12.10 0.15
N ALA A 109 -4.86 10.93 -0.10
CA ALA A 109 -5.14 9.94 0.93
C ALA A 109 -4.55 8.57 0.58
N VAL A 110 -4.24 7.79 1.59
CA VAL A 110 -3.83 6.38 1.42
C VAL A 110 -4.98 5.61 0.79
N THR A 111 -4.70 4.93 -0.32
CA THR A 111 -5.66 4.10 -1.06
C THR A 111 -5.39 2.62 -0.94
N ASN A 112 -4.16 2.24 -0.64
CA ASN A 112 -3.78 0.84 -0.43
C ASN A 112 -2.53 0.75 0.43
N ILE A 113 -2.50 -0.26 1.32
CA ILE A 113 -1.30 -0.67 2.07
C ILE A 113 -1.04 -2.13 1.75
N VAL A 114 0.20 -2.46 1.45
CA VAL A 114 0.69 -3.84 1.31
C VAL A 114 1.60 -4.14 2.48
N CYS A 115 1.27 -5.20 3.21
CA CYS A 115 2.06 -5.68 4.34
C CYS A 115 2.52 -7.12 4.10
N SER A 116 3.67 -7.47 4.66
CA SER A 116 4.11 -8.85 4.80
C SER A 116 4.05 -9.28 6.26
N TYR A 117 3.76 -10.55 6.48
CA TYR A 117 3.70 -11.18 7.78
C TYR A 117 4.25 -12.60 7.68
N ASP A 118 4.91 -13.07 8.72
CA ASP A 118 5.35 -14.47 8.83
C ASP A 118 4.65 -15.11 10.04
N ILE A 119 3.85 -16.13 9.78
CA ILE A 119 3.11 -16.84 10.83
C ILE A 119 4.01 -17.72 11.70
N GLY A 120 5.28 -17.92 11.28
CA GLY A 120 6.27 -18.72 12.00
C GLY A 120 6.18 -20.23 11.78
N ASN A 121 5.20 -20.71 11.04
CA ASN A 121 4.98 -22.12 10.73
C ASN A 121 4.63 -22.32 9.26
N LYS A 122 4.94 -23.50 8.73
CA LYS A 122 4.50 -23.86 7.37
C LYS A 122 2.97 -24.01 7.31
N ILE A 123 2.40 -23.59 6.19
CA ILE A 123 0.97 -23.69 5.92
C ILE A 123 0.73 -24.78 4.87
N ASN A 124 -0.13 -25.75 5.18
CA ASN A 124 -0.60 -26.71 4.19
C ASN A 124 -1.73 -26.10 3.38
N LEU A 125 -1.42 -25.54 2.21
CA LEU A 125 -2.39 -24.82 1.37
C LEU A 125 -3.52 -25.73 0.89
N ASN A 126 -3.28 -27.00 0.60
CA ASN A 126 -4.31 -27.97 0.23
C ASN A 126 -5.32 -28.18 1.36
N LYS A 127 -4.84 -28.28 2.60
CA LYS A 127 -5.69 -28.41 3.78
C LYS A 127 -6.55 -27.14 3.99
N VAL A 128 -5.99 -25.98 3.72
CA VAL A 128 -6.73 -24.69 3.77
C VAL A 128 -7.88 -24.70 2.76
N VAL A 129 -7.62 -25.09 1.52
CA VAL A 129 -8.66 -25.22 0.48
C VAL A 129 -9.77 -26.18 0.87
N MET A 130 -9.42 -27.31 1.48
CA MET A 130 -10.39 -28.33 1.87
C MET A 130 -11.24 -27.93 3.08
N THR A 131 -10.75 -27.05 3.94
CA THR A 131 -11.37 -26.72 5.23
C THR A 131 -12.15 -25.40 5.21
N LEU A 132 -11.68 -24.42 4.42
CA LEU A 132 -12.30 -23.10 4.32
C LEU A 132 -13.32 -23.02 3.17
N ASN A 133 -14.17 -21.99 3.21
CA ASN A 133 -15.17 -21.77 2.17
C ASN A 133 -14.52 -21.41 0.82
N LEU A 134 -14.80 -22.18 -0.21
CA LEU A 134 -14.23 -22.05 -1.55
C LEU A 134 -14.63 -20.75 -2.26
N GLU A 135 -15.72 -20.11 -1.88
CA GLU A 135 -16.16 -18.86 -2.52
C GLU A 135 -15.16 -17.70 -2.39
N ASN A 136 -14.34 -17.73 -1.33
CA ASN A 136 -13.38 -16.67 -1.03
C ASN A 136 -11.93 -17.07 -1.33
N ILE A 137 -11.72 -18.24 -1.92
CA ILE A 137 -10.38 -18.83 -2.12
C ILE A 137 -10.15 -19.11 -3.59
N GLU A 138 -8.97 -18.68 -4.09
CA GLU A 138 -8.42 -19.05 -5.38
C GLU A 138 -7.08 -19.73 -5.14
N TYR A 139 -6.92 -20.96 -5.60
CA TYR A 139 -5.67 -21.69 -5.48
C TYR A 139 -5.40 -22.52 -6.72
N GLU A 140 -4.49 -22.02 -7.55
CA GLU A 140 -4.04 -22.65 -8.79
C GLU A 140 -2.50 -22.71 -8.80
N PRO A 141 -1.91 -23.71 -8.12
CA PRO A 141 -0.46 -23.75 -7.87
C PRO A 141 0.38 -23.83 -9.15
N GLU A 142 -0.18 -24.24 -10.27
CA GLU A 142 0.51 -24.26 -11.57
C GLU A 142 0.65 -22.86 -12.20
N GLN A 143 -0.22 -21.93 -11.82
CA GLN A 143 -0.18 -20.54 -12.32
C GLN A 143 0.47 -19.60 -11.31
N PHE A 144 0.16 -19.77 -10.02
CA PHE A 144 0.67 -18.94 -8.95
C PHE A 144 0.86 -19.78 -7.68
N PRO A 145 2.04 -19.72 -7.02
CA PRO A 145 2.35 -20.61 -5.89
C PRO A 145 1.62 -20.27 -4.59
N GLY A 146 0.98 -19.11 -4.50
CA GLY A 146 0.22 -18.67 -3.34
C GLY A 146 -1.26 -18.98 -3.46
N LEU A 147 -1.90 -19.08 -2.30
CA LEU A 147 -3.35 -19.15 -2.19
C LEU A 147 -3.89 -17.73 -1.95
N VAL A 148 -4.85 -17.31 -2.75
CA VAL A 148 -5.52 -16.03 -2.60
C VAL A 148 -6.77 -16.21 -1.74
N TYR A 149 -6.84 -15.51 -0.62
CA TYR A 149 -8.00 -15.49 0.28
C TYR A 149 -8.56 -14.06 0.38
N ARG A 150 -9.84 -13.91 0.02
CA ARG A 150 -10.53 -12.61 0.03
C ARG A 150 -11.37 -12.48 1.30
N ILE A 151 -11.02 -11.53 2.15
CA ILE A 151 -11.76 -11.18 3.37
C ILE A 151 -12.73 -10.05 3.01
N SER A 152 -14.01 -10.19 3.43
CA SER A 152 -15.06 -9.22 3.08
C SER A 152 -15.12 -8.04 4.05
N ASP A 153 -14.87 -8.30 5.35
CA ASP A 153 -14.93 -7.29 6.40
C ASP A 153 -13.85 -7.53 7.47
N PRO A 154 -12.81 -6.69 7.50
CA PRO A 154 -12.49 -5.63 6.56
C PRO A 154 -12.14 -6.17 5.16
N LYS A 155 -12.26 -5.34 4.14
CA LYS A 155 -12.00 -5.72 2.74
C LYS A 155 -10.50 -5.83 2.48
N ILE A 156 -9.95 -7.02 2.70
CA ILE A 156 -8.52 -7.34 2.60
C ILE A 156 -8.34 -8.57 1.72
N VAL A 157 -7.32 -8.57 0.91
CA VAL A 157 -6.85 -9.76 0.17
C VAL A 157 -5.59 -10.28 0.84
N ALA A 158 -5.59 -11.55 1.22
CA ALA A 158 -4.44 -12.23 1.77
C ALA A 158 -3.87 -13.23 0.74
N LEU A 159 -2.56 -13.19 0.55
CA LEU A 159 -1.81 -14.17 -0.24
C LEU A 159 -1.05 -15.06 0.75
N LEU A 160 -1.39 -16.34 0.80
CA LEU A 160 -0.77 -17.32 1.69
C LEU A 160 0.21 -18.17 0.91
N PHE A 161 1.41 -18.33 1.46
CA PHE A 161 2.44 -19.18 0.90
C PHE A 161 2.73 -20.36 1.84
N SER A 162 3.09 -21.50 1.28
CA SER A 162 3.40 -22.72 2.05
C SER A 162 4.53 -22.53 3.07
N SER A 163 5.42 -21.57 2.84
CA SER A 163 6.48 -21.19 3.78
C SER A 163 5.98 -20.60 5.11
N GLY A 164 4.73 -20.17 5.17
CA GLY A 164 4.17 -19.43 6.29
C GLY A 164 4.15 -17.92 6.09
N LYS A 165 4.72 -17.43 4.98
CA LYS A 165 4.66 -16.02 4.62
C LYS A 165 3.27 -15.65 4.11
N ILE A 166 2.78 -14.51 4.57
CA ILE A 166 1.47 -13.94 4.20
C ILE A 166 1.69 -12.54 3.70
N ILE A 167 1.04 -12.17 2.60
CA ILE A 167 0.96 -10.80 2.10
C ILE A 167 -0.47 -10.33 2.22
N LEU A 168 -0.67 -9.18 2.84
CA LEU A 168 -1.95 -8.54 3.04
C LEU A 168 -2.02 -7.26 2.21
N THR A 169 -3.07 -7.10 1.43
CA THR A 169 -3.28 -5.93 0.57
C THR A 169 -4.75 -5.50 0.56
N GLY A 170 -5.02 -4.28 0.14
CA GLY A 170 -6.37 -3.73 0.05
C GLY A 170 -6.78 -2.87 1.24
N GLY A 171 -6.05 -2.90 2.34
CA GLY A 171 -6.29 -2.05 3.49
C GLY A 171 -5.89 -0.59 3.22
N LYS A 172 -6.61 0.35 3.83
CA LYS A 172 -6.32 1.78 3.78
C LYS A 172 -5.67 2.32 5.06
N ASN A 173 -5.65 1.51 6.11
CA ASN A 173 -5.04 1.80 7.40
C ASN A 173 -4.54 0.51 8.05
N MET A 174 -3.68 0.65 9.04
CA MET A 174 -3.08 -0.52 9.73
C MET A 174 -4.08 -1.25 10.62
N GLU A 175 -5.12 -0.58 11.10
CA GLU A 175 -6.17 -1.23 11.90
C GLU A 175 -6.91 -2.28 11.07
N ASP A 176 -7.28 -1.97 9.84
CA ASP A 176 -7.93 -2.91 8.92
C ASP A 176 -7.00 -4.08 8.56
N ILE A 177 -5.73 -3.80 8.32
CA ILE A 177 -4.71 -4.84 8.08
C ILE A 177 -4.62 -5.81 9.27
N LYS A 178 -4.54 -5.29 10.49
CA LYS A 178 -4.49 -6.10 11.72
C LYS A 178 -5.77 -6.90 11.95
N LYS A 179 -6.93 -6.31 11.71
CA LYS A 179 -8.22 -7.02 11.77
C LYS A 179 -8.29 -8.17 10.77
N GLY A 180 -7.86 -7.92 9.53
CA GLY A 180 -7.81 -8.96 8.49
C GLY A 180 -6.84 -10.09 8.86
N LEU A 181 -5.67 -9.75 9.39
CA LEU A 181 -4.70 -10.73 9.86
C LEU A 181 -5.25 -11.58 11.02
N ASN A 182 -5.86 -10.95 12.01
CA ASN A 182 -6.47 -11.66 13.13
C ASN A 182 -7.58 -12.63 12.68
N PHE A 183 -8.42 -12.18 11.76
CA PHE A 183 -9.45 -13.04 11.17
C PHE A 183 -8.82 -14.27 10.49
N LEU A 184 -7.76 -14.05 9.71
CA LEU A 184 -7.07 -15.12 9.01
C LEU A 184 -6.39 -16.11 9.96
N GLU A 185 -5.70 -15.61 11.00
CA GLU A 185 -5.06 -16.45 12.01
C GLU A 185 -6.05 -17.32 12.77
N GLN A 186 -7.23 -16.81 13.10
CA GLN A 186 -8.29 -17.59 13.71
C GLN A 186 -8.77 -18.72 12.80
N LYS A 187 -8.89 -18.45 11.50
CA LYS A 187 -9.26 -19.49 10.51
C LYS A 187 -8.15 -20.52 10.34
N LEU A 188 -6.90 -20.11 10.28
CA LEU A 188 -5.75 -21.01 10.12
C LEU A 188 -5.44 -21.78 11.39
N GLY A 189 -5.64 -21.22 12.58
CA GLY A 189 -5.37 -21.87 13.85
C GLY A 189 -6.15 -23.18 14.07
N ASN A 190 -7.28 -23.34 13.43
CA ASN A 190 -8.07 -24.59 13.44
C ASN A 190 -7.57 -25.64 12.43
N ILE A 191 -6.62 -25.28 11.57
CA ILE A 191 -6.14 -26.09 10.44
C ILE A 191 -4.71 -26.54 10.65
N MET A 192 -3.90 -25.73 11.34
CA MET A 192 -2.47 -25.97 11.62
C MET A 192 -2.25 -26.97 12.75
#